data_589bf45b35f9436b26ad52b019010d6f
#
_entry.id   589bf45b35f9436b26ad52b019010d6f
#
_cell.length_a   1.000
_cell.length_b   1.000
_cell.length_c   1.000
_cell.angle_alpha   90.00
_cell.angle_beta   90.00
_cell.angle_gamma   90.00
#
_symmetry.space_group_name_H-M   'P 1'
#
loop_
_entity.id
_entity.type
_entity.pdbx_description
1 polymer ?
#
loop_
_entity_poly.entity_id
_entity_poly.type
_entity_poly.pdbx_seq_one_letter_code
_entity_poly.pdbx_strand_id
1 'polypeptide(L)'
;MTAPSSSPDASLQANQAMAKSLELLIRKEDLDPAKWIDYPEYGFRQYFLWKNPETSASIALLEYQKGGRIPVKHSHASNQFMYCLEGDYEYVDVGLRLKPGSFYMNPKDNPHGPTIAHEKSVLIEIYDGPHYYEKPVFHTDETIGDFIAKKK
;
A
#
# COMPACT_ATOMS: atom_id res chain seq x y z
N MET A 1 8.96 36.24 23.07
CA MET A 1 8.43 34.97 23.44
C MET A 1 9.45 34.11 24.10
N THR A 2 9.12 33.67 25.21
CA THR A 2 9.96 32.87 26.04
C THR A 2 9.96 31.43 25.63
N ALA A 3 10.79 30.61 26.16
CA ALA A 3 10.94 29.22 25.85
C ALA A 3 9.63 28.45 26.11
N PRO A 4 8.84 28.31 25.13
CA PRO A 4 7.49 27.77 25.31
C PRO A 4 7.45 26.26 25.33
N SER A 5 8.57 25.60 25.11
CA SER A 5 8.63 24.16 24.91
C SER A 5 8.10 23.35 26.07
N SER A 6 8.16 23.87 27.28
CA SER A 6 7.64 23.21 28.46
C SER A 6 6.35 23.83 28.99
N SER A 7 5.80 24.82 28.30
CA SER A 7 4.58 25.48 28.75
C SER A 7 3.33 24.69 28.37
N PRO A 8 2.27 24.77 29.18
CA PRO A 8 0.96 24.20 28.81
C PRO A 8 0.45 24.72 27.47
N ASP A 9 0.79 25.97 27.13
CA ASP A 9 0.36 26.58 25.86
C ASP A 9 1.00 25.90 24.65
N ALA A 10 2.28 25.53 24.72
CA ALA A 10 2.95 24.82 23.64
C ALA A 10 2.33 23.42 23.39
N SER A 11 2.01 22.72 24.48
CA SER A 11 1.34 21.41 24.39
C SER A 11 -0.07 21.54 23.81
N LEU A 12 -0.83 22.54 24.27
CA LEU A 12 -2.15 22.83 23.74
C LEU A 12 -2.12 23.20 22.27
N GLN A 13 -1.16 24.04 21.87
CA GLN A 13 -0.99 24.43 20.48
C GLN A 13 -0.65 23.22 19.59
N ALA A 14 0.21 22.32 20.06
CA ALA A 14 0.54 21.10 19.34
C ALA A 14 -0.69 20.20 19.15
N ASN A 15 -1.49 20.04 20.21
CA ASN A 15 -2.74 19.26 20.15
C ASN A 15 -3.76 19.89 19.21
N GLN A 16 -3.88 21.21 19.23
CA GLN A 16 -4.76 21.93 18.32
C GLN A 16 -4.31 21.84 16.89
N ALA A 17 -2.99 21.90 16.63
CA ALA A 17 -2.43 21.73 15.30
C ALA A 17 -2.71 20.32 14.77
N MET A 18 -2.56 19.29 15.60
CA MET A 18 -2.90 17.91 15.23
C MET A 18 -4.38 17.73 14.95
N ALA A 19 -5.24 18.29 15.81
CA ALA A 19 -6.70 18.20 15.63
C ALA A 19 -7.17 18.99 14.40
N LYS A 20 -6.50 20.09 14.06
CA LYS A 20 -6.84 20.97 12.96
C LYS A 20 -6.36 20.43 11.62
N SER A 21 -5.17 19.81 11.60
CA SER A 21 -4.56 19.31 10.38
C SER A 21 -4.59 17.79 10.38
N LEU A 22 -5.62 17.24 9.78
CA LEU A 22 -5.67 15.82 9.42
C LEU A 22 -4.95 15.57 8.09
N GLU A 23 -4.33 16.62 7.54
CA GLU A 23 -3.62 16.56 6.30
C GLU A 23 -2.29 15.82 6.46
N LEU A 24 -1.93 15.07 5.46
CA LEU A 24 -0.68 14.31 5.40
C LEU A 24 0.04 14.65 4.09
N LEU A 25 1.29 15.08 4.21
CA LEU A 25 2.18 15.27 3.07
C LEU A 25 3.41 14.39 3.26
N ILE A 26 3.65 13.50 2.31
CA ILE A 26 4.86 12.68 2.26
C ILE A 26 5.53 12.92 0.92
N ARG A 27 6.72 13.50 0.95
CA ARG A 27 7.54 13.71 -0.23
C ARG A 27 8.47 12.52 -0.40
N LYS A 28 9.05 12.36 -1.58
CA LYS A 28 9.99 11.28 -1.87
C LYS A 28 11.14 11.24 -0.85
N GLU A 29 11.68 12.39 -0.50
CA GLU A 29 12.76 12.52 0.49
C GLU A 29 12.33 12.23 1.93
N ASP A 30 11.03 12.19 2.21
CA ASP A 30 10.51 11.89 3.54
C ASP A 30 10.31 10.39 3.77
N LEU A 31 10.45 9.57 2.75
CA LEU A 31 10.28 8.12 2.87
C LEU A 31 11.38 7.54 3.77
N ASP A 32 10.95 6.87 4.84
CA ASP A 32 11.86 6.22 5.78
C ASP A 32 12.27 4.85 5.22
N PRO A 33 13.57 4.64 4.93
CA PRO A 33 14.02 3.34 4.39
C PRO A 33 13.66 2.15 5.26
N ALA A 34 13.51 2.36 6.58
CA ALA A 34 13.19 1.28 7.53
C ALA A 34 11.72 0.84 7.47
N LYS A 35 10.84 1.62 6.82
CA LYS A 35 9.41 1.31 6.75
C LYS A 35 9.01 0.52 5.51
N TRP A 36 9.93 0.27 4.60
CA TRP A 36 9.66 -0.61 3.48
C TRP A 36 9.48 -2.05 3.96
N ILE A 37 8.45 -2.70 3.47
CA ILE A 37 8.21 -4.12 3.68
C ILE A 37 8.72 -4.85 2.44
N ASP A 38 9.76 -5.67 2.60
CA ASP A 38 10.40 -6.37 1.50
C ASP A 38 9.80 -7.76 1.29
N TYR A 39 9.65 -8.13 0.02
CA TYR A 39 9.27 -9.46 -0.43
C TYR A 39 10.38 -9.98 -1.37
N PRO A 40 11.56 -10.31 -0.82
CA PRO A 40 12.74 -10.57 -1.65
C PRO A 40 12.60 -11.78 -2.56
N GLU A 41 11.85 -12.78 -2.14
CA GLU A 41 11.59 -13.98 -2.96
C GLU A 41 10.80 -13.65 -4.22
N TYR A 42 9.98 -12.60 -4.18
CA TYR A 42 9.09 -12.22 -5.28
C TYR A 42 9.51 -10.93 -5.99
N GLY A 43 10.60 -10.31 -5.54
CA GLY A 43 11.19 -9.16 -6.22
C GLY A 43 10.39 -7.87 -6.12
N PHE A 44 9.73 -7.63 -5.00
CA PHE A 44 9.03 -6.36 -4.78
C PHE A 44 9.08 -5.92 -3.31
N ARG A 45 8.70 -4.67 -3.09
CA ARG A 45 8.56 -4.09 -1.76
C ARG A 45 7.36 -3.14 -1.72
N GLN A 46 6.87 -2.89 -0.52
CA GLN A 46 5.67 -2.10 -0.27
C GLN A 46 5.92 -1.07 0.84
N TYR A 47 5.43 0.14 0.64
CA TYR A 47 5.51 1.22 1.60
C TYR A 47 4.12 1.78 1.85
N PHE A 48 3.62 1.68 3.09
CA PHE A 48 2.31 2.25 3.43
C PHE A 48 2.41 3.75 3.62
N LEU A 49 1.65 4.48 2.79
CA LEU A 49 1.53 5.93 2.89
C LEU A 49 0.44 6.32 3.89
N TRP A 50 -0.60 5.50 4.00
CA TRP A 50 -1.74 5.76 4.87
C TRP A 50 -2.49 4.47 5.17
N LYS A 51 -3.02 4.38 6.39
CA LYS A 51 -3.88 3.29 6.83
C LYS A 51 -5.01 3.84 7.69
N ASN A 52 -6.18 3.24 7.57
CA ASN A 52 -7.31 3.49 8.47
C ASN A 52 -7.50 2.26 9.37
N PRO A 53 -7.21 2.36 10.67
CA PRO A 53 -7.31 1.20 11.57
C PRO A 53 -8.75 0.72 11.81
N GLU A 54 -9.74 1.55 11.57
CA GLU A 54 -11.15 1.19 11.76
C GLU A 54 -11.67 0.35 10.59
N THR A 55 -11.30 0.73 9.36
CA THR A 55 -11.82 0.09 8.14
C THR A 55 -10.83 -0.86 7.49
N SER A 56 -9.57 -0.81 7.87
CA SER A 56 -8.43 -1.46 7.22
C SER A 56 -8.16 -0.96 5.80
N ALA A 57 -8.77 0.17 5.42
CA ALA A 57 -8.42 0.84 4.16
C ALA A 57 -6.95 1.29 4.20
N SER A 58 -6.30 1.29 3.06
CA SER A 58 -4.89 1.65 2.98
C SER A 58 -4.50 2.21 1.62
N ILE A 59 -3.41 2.96 1.62
CA ILE A 59 -2.76 3.46 0.41
C ILE A 59 -1.27 3.14 0.54
N ALA A 60 -0.71 2.48 -0.45
CA ALA A 60 0.69 2.08 -0.46
C ALA A 60 1.37 2.35 -1.79
N LEU A 61 2.68 2.52 -1.74
CA LEU A 61 3.55 2.41 -2.90
C LEU A 61 3.99 0.95 -3.03
N LEU A 62 3.90 0.42 -4.25
CA LEU A 62 4.51 -0.85 -4.64
C LEU A 62 5.67 -0.56 -5.57
N GLU A 63 6.80 -1.19 -5.32
CA GLU A 63 7.96 -1.11 -6.18
C GLU A 63 8.41 -2.52 -6.55
N TYR A 64 8.26 -2.87 -7.82
CA TYR A 64 8.65 -4.15 -8.39
C TYR A 64 9.96 -4.01 -9.14
N GLN A 65 10.89 -4.92 -8.90
CA GLN A 65 12.04 -5.08 -9.79
C GLN A 65 11.59 -5.71 -11.10
N LYS A 66 12.35 -5.56 -12.17
CA LYS A 66 12.10 -6.32 -13.40
C LYS A 66 12.05 -7.81 -13.06
N GLY A 67 10.97 -8.48 -13.46
CA GLY A 67 10.71 -9.89 -13.11
C GLY A 67 10.06 -10.09 -11.75
N GLY A 68 9.86 -9.01 -10.98
CA GLY A 68 9.09 -9.07 -9.74
C GLY A 68 7.65 -9.49 -10.03
N ARG A 69 7.03 -10.22 -9.09
CA ARG A 69 5.75 -10.87 -9.40
C ARG A 69 4.94 -11.21 -8.16
N ILE A 70 3.65 -11.37 -8.37
CA ILE A 70 2.76 -12.11 -7.48
C ILE A 70 2.54 -13.48 -8.14
N PRO A 71 2.91 -14.58 -7.48
CA PRO A 71 3.05 -15.88 -8.16
C PRO A 71 1.74 -16.62 -8.40
N VAL A 72 0.64 -16.19 -7.80
CA VAL A 72 -0.62 -16.93 -7.83
C VAL A 72 -1.81 -16.04 -8.17
N LYS A 73 -2.83 -16.64 -8.74
CA LYS A 73 -4.15 -16.03 -8.87
C LYS A 73 -4.76 -15.92 -7.47
N HIS A 74 -5.32 -14.77 -7.15
CA HIS A 74 -5.84 -14.48 -5.80
C HIS A 74 -6.97 -13.45 -5.90
N SER A 75 -7.75 -13.35 -4.83
CA SER A 75 -8.78 -12.33 -4.67
C SER A 75 -8.54 -11.53 -3.39
N HIS A 76 -9.23 -10.42 -3.27
CA HIS A 76 -9.11 -9.51 -2.13
C HIS A 76 -10.43 -9.40 -1.38
N ALA A 77 -10.34 -9.08 -0.08
CA ALA A 77 -11.49 -8.92 0.81
C ALA A 77 -12.11 -7.52 0.72
N SER A 78 -11.63 -6.68 -0.19
CA SER A 78 -12.16 -5.35 -0.48
C SER A 78 -11.81 -4.96 -1.92
N ASN A 79 -12.27 -3.79 -2.35
CA ASN A 79 -11.92 -3.30 -3.67
C ASN A 79 -10.47 -2.82 -3.68
N GLN A 80 -9.75 -3.16 -4.74
CA GLN A 80 -8.37 -2.75 -4.98
C GLN A 80 -8.32 -1.77 -6.16
N PHE A 81 -7.60 -0.69 -5.97
CA PHE A 81 -7.36 0.32 -6.99
C PHE A 81 -5.86 0.47 -7.20
N MET A 82 -5.42 0.50 -8.44
CA MET A 82 -4.01 0.65 -8.76
C MET A 82 -3.82 1.77 -9.77
N TYR A 83 -2.76 2.54 -9.59
CA TYR A 83 -2.32 3.52 -10.57
C TYR A 83 -0.84 3.31 -10.86
N CYS A 84 -0.50 3.12 -12.12
CA CYS A 84 0.88 2.89 -12.52
C CYS A 84 1.60 4.22 -12.73
N LEU A 85 2.69 4.42 -11.97
CA LEU A 85 3.54 5.61 -12.07
C LEU A 85 4.70 5.38 -13.05
N GLU A 86 5.28 4.17 -13.03
CA GLU A 86 6.43 3.78 -13.85
C GLU A 86 6.32 2.31 -14.22
N GLY A 87 6.91 1.96 -15.37
CA GLY A 87 7.15 0.57 -15.72
C GLY A 87 6.10 -0.06 -16.61
N ASP A 88 5.93 -1.37 -16.46
CA ASP A 88 5.05 -2.20 -17.26
C ASP A 88 4.68 -3.45 -16.44
N TYR A 89 3.52 -3.42 -15.84
CA TYR A 89 3.05 -4.44 -14.91
C TYR A 89 1.86 -5.18 -15.50
N GLU A 90 1.93 -6.51 -15.55
CA GLU A 90 0.92 -7.33 -16.22
C GLU A 90 0.17 -8.25 -15.26
N TYR A 91 -1.16 -8.29 -15.41
CA TYR A 91 -2.01 -9.38 -14.92
C TYR A 91 -2.10 -10.42 -16.03
N VAL A 92 -1.36 -11.52 -15.86
CA VAL A 92 -1.03 -12.45 -16.96
C VAL A 92 -2.24 -13.22 -17.47
N ASP A 93 -3.18 -13.57 -16.57
CA ASP A 93 -4.36 -14.38 -16.91
C ASP A 93 -5.27 -13.72 -17.96
N VAL A 94 -5.29 -12.39 -17.99
CA VAL A 94 -6.12 -11.62 -18.93
C VAL A 94 -5.29 -10.73 -19.86
N GLY A 95 -3.97 -10.79 -19.77
CA GLY A 95 -3.08 -9.98 -20.59
C GLY A 95 -3.20 -8.48 -20.37
N LEU A 96 -3.58 -8.07 -19.17
CA LEU A 96 -3.86 -6.68 -18.85
C LEU A 96 -2.59 -5.98 -18.39
N ARG A 97 -2.15 -4.97 -19.16
CA ARG A 97 -0.87 -4.27 -18.97
C ARG A 97 -1.12 -2.89 -18.35
N LEU A 98 -0.51 -2.64 -17.20
CA LEU A 98 -0.50 -1.35 -16.55
C LEU A 98 0.81 -0.64 -16.89
N LYS A 99 0.73 0.37 -17.75
CA LYS A 99 1.84 1.25 -18.13
C LYS A 99 1.65 2.61 -17.46
N PRO A 100 2.66 3.50 -17.44
CA PRO A 100 2.53 4.80 -16.79
C PRO A 100 1.26 5.54 -17.20
N GLY A 101 0.49 6.00 -16.21
CA GLY A 101 -0.79 6.65 -16.42
C GLY A 101 -2.00 5.71 -16.47
N SER A 102 -1.80 4.40 -16.28
CA SER A 102 -2.91 3.44 -16.25
C SER A 102 -3.56 3.38 -14.88
N PHE A 103 -4.88 3.47 -14.85
CA PHE A 103 -5.70 3.17 -13.68
C PHE A 103 -6.36 1.81 -13.84
N TYR A 104 -6.33 1.00 -12.78
CA TYR A 104 -6.92 -0.33 -12.74
C TYR A 104 -7.72 -0.50 -11.45
N MET A 105 -8.90 -1.10 -11.55
CA MET A 105 -9.72 -1.45 -10.40
C MET A 105 -10.10 -2.92 -10.46
N ASN A 106 -9.87 -3.63 -9.37
CA ASN A 106 -10.33 -5.00 -9.20
C ASN A 106 -11.37 -5.03 -8.08
N PRO A 107 -12.63 -5.40 -8.39
CA PRO A 107 -13.65 -5.43 -7.36
C PRO A 107 -13.40 -6.54 -6.33
N LYS A 108 -13.91 -6.32 -5.13
CA LYS A 108 -13.92 -7.30 -4.06
C LYS A 108 -14.32 -8.68 -4.59
N ASP A 109 -13.63 -9.72 -4.14
CA ASP A 109 -13.86 -11.13 -4.44
C ASP A 109 -13.58 -11.56 -5.88
N ASN A 110 -13.18 -10.66 -6.76
CA ASN A 110 -12.84 -11.02 -8.14
C ASN A 110 -11.41 -11.54 -8.22
N PRO A 111 -11.19 -12.80 -8.62
CA PRO A 111 -9.84 -13.34 -8.75
C PRO A 111 -9.06 -12.67 -9.88
N HIS A 112 -7.78 -12.41 -9.64
CA HIS A 112 -6.87 -11.90 -10.63
C HIS A 112 -5.45 -12.40 -10.39
N GLY A 113 -4.57 -12.19 -11.37
CA GLY A 113 -3.18 -12.66 -11.34
C GLY A 113 -3.04 -14.04 -11.97
N PRO A 114 -1.85 -14.62 -11.94
CA PRO A 114 -0.62 -14.03 -11.40
C PRO A 114 -0.20 -12.76 -12.11
N THR A 115 0.79 -12.07 -11.57
CA THR A 115 1.32 -10.84 -12.14
C THR A 115 2.81 -10.92 -12.40
N ILE A 116 3.31 -10.07 -13.29
CA ILE A 116 4.74 -9.92 -13.54
C ILE A 116 5.06 -8.48 -13.95
N ALA A 117 6.18 -7.97 -13.44
CA ALA A 117 6.74 -6.71 -13.88
C ALA A 117 7.73 -6.95 -15.02
N HIS A 118 7.41 -6.47 -16.22
CA HIS A 118 8.29 -6.60 -17.38
C HIS A 118 9.47 -5.66 -17.32
N GLU A 119 9.32 -4.57 -16.55
CA GLU A 119 10.35 -3.59 -16.22
C GLU A 119 10.19 -3.21 -14.76
N LYS A 120 11.17 -2.51 -14.19
CA LYS A 120 10.99 -1.91 -12.88
C LYS A 120 9.69 -1.11 -12.87
N SER A 121 8.78 -1.42 -11.99
CA SER A 121 7.44 -0.82 -11.95
C SER A 121 7.16 -0.23 -10.59
N VAL A 122 6.57 0.97 -10.59
CA VAL A 122 6.12 1.66 -9.38
C VAL A 122 4.64 1.94 -9.53
N LEU A 123 3.86 1.49 -8.55
CA LEU A 123 2.41 1.64 -8.55
C LEU A 123 1.94 2.18 -7.21
N ILE A 124 0.83 2.92 -7.25
CA ILE A 124 0.05 3.22 -6.05
C ILE A 124 -1.02 2.15 -5.95
N GLU A 125 -1.15 1.55 -4.77
CA GLU A 125 -2.16 0.54 -4.47
C GLU A 125 -3.07 1.04 -3.36
N ILE A 126 -4.36 1.03 -3.61
CA ILE A 126 -5.39 1.47 -2.67
C ILE A 126 -6.35 0.33 -2.42
N TYR A 127 -6.65 0.09 -1.14
CA TYR A 127 -7.74 -0.79 -0.71
C TYR A 127 -8.75 0.03 0.09
N ASP A 128 -10.03 -0.19 -0.15
CA ASP A 128 -11.10 0.44 0.62
C ASP A 128 -11.50 -0.35 1.89
N GLY A 129 -10.78 -1.41 2.18
CA GLY A 129 -10.97 -2.28 3.34
C GLY A 129 -9.81 -3.26 3.49
N PRO A 130 -10.03 -4.40 4.17
CA PRO A 130 -8.99 -5.40 4.36
C PRO A 130 -8.54 -6.01 3.03
N HIS A 131 -7.29 -6.46 2.98
CA HIS A 131 -6.68 -6.96 1.75
C HIS A 131 -7.12 -8.40 1.45
N TYR A 132 -7.19 -9.27 2.47
CA TYR A 132 -7.40 -10.70 2.30
C TYR A 132 -8.33 -11.27 3.36
N TYR A 133 -8.99 -12.39 3.04
CA TYR A 133 -9.69 -13.20 4.04
C TYR A 133 -8.74 -14.12 4.79
N GLU A 134 -7.72 -14.60 4.11
CA GLU A 134 -6.69 -15.49 4.64
C GLU A 134 -5.32 -15.07 4.11
N LYS A 135 -4.26 -15.42 4.84
CA LYS A 135 -2.90 -15.10 4.42
C LYS A 135 -2.56 -15.82 3.11
N PRO A 136 -2.30 -15.09 2.01
CA PRO A 136 -1.89 -15.72 0.77
C PRO A 136 -0.46 -16.25 0.85
N VAL A 137 -0.11 -17.15 -0.06
CA VAL A 137 1.17 -17.86 -0.06
C VAL A 137 2.39 -16.92 -0.18
N PHE A 138 2.22 -15.76 -0.80
CA PHE A 138 3.31 -14.79 -0.96
C PHE A 138 3.47 -13.83 0.22
N HIS A 139 2.64 -13.96 1.26
CA HIS A 139 2.81 -13.25 2.52
C HIS A 139 3.37 -14.17 3.61
N THR A 140 4.21 -13.60 4.47
CA THR A 140 4.61 -14.24 5.72
C THR A 140 3.72 -13.74 6.86
N ASP A 141 3.85 -14.34 8.04
CA ASP A 141 3.14 -13.84 9.22
C ASP A 141 3.55 -12.40 9.58
N GLU A 142 4.78 -12.02 9.25
CA GLU A 142 5.29 -10.67 9.46
C GLU A 142 4.75 -9.69 8.44
N THR A 143 4.72 -10.05 7.15
CA THR A 143 4.31 -9.14 6.08
C THR A 143 2.81 -8.94 6.02
N ILE A 144 2.01 -9.91 6.46
CA ILE A 144 0.55 -9.80 6.40
C ILE A 144 -0.01 -8.78 7.41
N GLY A 145 0.66 -8.63 8.57
CA GLY A 145 0.22 -7.66 9.57
C GLY A 145 -1.27 -7.80 9.92
N ASP A 146 -1.97 -6.68 9.85
CA ASP A 146 -3.40 -6.56 10.19
C ASP A 146 -4.33 -6.48 8.96
N PHE A 147 -3.86 -6.92 7.79
CA PHE A 147 -4.61 -6.81 6.54
C PHE A 147 -5.63 -7.93 6.30
N ILE A 148 -5.76 -8.87 7.20
CA ILE A 148 -6.76 -9.94 7.13
C ILE A 148 -8.12 -9.42 7.64
N ALA A 149 -9.18 -9.75 6.92
CA ALA A 149 -10.53 -9.41 7.32
C ALA A 149 -10.87 -10.05 8.66
N LYS A 150 -11.39 -9.26 9.59
CA LYS A 150 -11.83 -9.78 10.89
C LYS A 150 -13.04 -10.68 10.69
N LYS A 151 -13.02 -11.85 11.31
CA LYS A 151 -14.19 -12.72 11.36
C LYS A 151 -15.27 -12.07 12.21
N LYS A 152 -16.46 -12.04 11.68
CA LYS A 152 -17.61 -11.58 12.43
C LYS A 152 -18.03 -12.62 13.47
#